data_d57f572e179a7270ca55439bea8ff710
#
_entry.id   d57f572e179a7270ca55439bea8ff710
#
_cell.length_a   1.000
_cell.length_b   1.000
_cell.length_c   1.000
_cell.angle_alpha   90.00
_cell.angle_beta   90.00
_cell.angle_gamma   90.00
#
_symmetry.space_group_name_H-M   'P 1'
#
loop_
_entity.id
_entity.type
_entity.pdbx_description
1 polymer ?
#
loop_
_entity_poly.entity_id
_entity_poly.type
_entity_poly.pdbx_seq_one_letter_code
_entity_poly.pdbx_strand_id
1 'polypeptide(L)'
;MDARTYFLTLHEEAHTRGKAVRVFGVPTPQQWRMMLPGHNSIAWNVWHIARGEDWAVTVLGGDEQLLTRDGWDRRMGAMRRDFGAGMTAAEAADLSAAVDIDALRGYWDAVYEETRRFMQNFDFDTLVEPMDAAARRKAMGLLGPGASPCATPSNVYGRQSAAM
;
A
#
# COMPACT_ATOMS: atom_id res chain seq x y z
N MET A 1 -7.80 24.27 -10.26
CA MET A 1 -7.34 22.88 -10.47
C MET A 1 -8.44 22.00 -9.88
N ASP A 2 -9.00 21.09 -10.66
CA ASP A 2 -10.02 20.16 -10.17
C ASP A 2 -9.38 19.00 -9.39
N ALA A 3 -10.20 18.24 -8.67
CA ALA A 3 -9.75 17.14 -7.79
C ALA A 3 -8.97 16.06 -8.56
N ARG A 4 -9.38 15.74 -9.78
CA ARG A 4 -8.71 14.75 -10.63
C ARG A 4 -7.31 15.21 -11.02
N THR A 5 -7.17 16.41 -11.54
CA THR A 5 -5.88 16.99 -11.92
C THR A 5 -4.95 17.06 -10.70
N TYR A 6 -5.47 17.49 -9.56
CA TYR A 6 -4.70 17.55 -8.30
C TYR A 6 -4.20 16.16 -7.87
N PHE A 7 -5.10 15.17 -7.85
CA PHE A 7 -4.72 13.79 -7.51
C PHE A 7 -3.65 13.24 -8.45
N LEU A 8 -3.90 13.29 -9.76
CA LEU A 8 -2.98 12.73 -10.75
C LEU A 8 -1.60 13.39 -10.69
N THR A 9 -1.53 14.70 -10.45
CA THR A 9 -0.26 15.41 -10.27
C THR A 9 0.51 14.91 -9.05
N LEU A 10 -0.15 14.82 -7.89
CA LEU A 10 0.49 14.35 -6.66
C LEU A 10 0.88 12.88 -6.75
N HIS A 11 0.06 12.05 -7.38
CA HIS A 11 0.32 10.63 -7.58
C HIS A 11 1.55 10.41 -8.48
N GLU A 12 1.64 11.16 -9.58
CA GLU A 12 2.82 11.14 -10.46
C GLU A 12 4.08 11.61 -9.73
N GLU A 13 3.99 12.69 -8.95
CA GLU A 13 5.11 13.15 -8.14
C GLU A 13 5.57 12.11 -7.12
N ALA A 14 4.63 11.47 -6.41
CA ALA A 14 4.94 10.45 -5.43
C ALA A 14 5.64 9.23 -6.08
N HIS A 15 5.12 8.77 -7.23
CA HIS A 15 5.70 7.68 -7.99
C HIS A 15 7.10 8.04 -8.52
N THR A 16 7.24 9.21 -9.14
CA THR A 16 8.51 9.69 -9.70
C THR A 16 9.56 9.86 -8.60
N ARG A 17 9.20 10.42 -7.44
CA ARG A 17 10.11 10.56 -6.30
C ARG A 17 10.48 9.20 -5.70
N GLY A 18 9.54 8.25 -5.66
CA GLY A 18 9.81 6.86 -5.26
C GLY A 18 10.78 6.16 -6.22
N LYS A 19 10.57 6.33 -7.54
CA LYS A 19 11.45 5.83 -8.59
C LYS A 19 12.77 6.58 -8.68
N ALA A 20 12.70 7.91 -8.58
CA ALA A 20 13.84 8.76 -8.81
C ALA A 20 14.91 8.53 -7.74
N VAL A 21 15.89 7.73 -8.11
CA VAL A 21 17.26 7.78 -7.61
C VAL A 21 17.46 7.40 -6.13
N ARG A 22 16.52 7.70 -5.22
CA ARG A 22 16.79 7.52 -3.79
C ARG A 22 16.28 6.20 -3.20
N VAL A 23 15.10 5.73 -3.61
CA VAL A 23 14.54 4.48 -3.07
C VAL A 23 14.94 3.28 -3.94
N PHE A 24 14.81 3.39 -5.27
CA PHE A 24 15.06 2.27 -6.17
C PHE A 24 16.49 2.20 -6.72
N GLY A 25 17.22 3.32 -6.76
CA GLY A 25 18.52 3.39 -7.42
C GLY A 25 19.75 3.37 -6.52
N VAL A 26 19.60 3.66 -5.22
CA VAL A 26 20.74 3.82 -4.31
C VAL A 26 20.98 2.63 -3.38
N PRO A 27 19.96 2.03 -2.72
CA PRO A 27 20.24 0.98 -1.76
C PRO A 27 20.67 -0.33 -2.43
N THR A 28 21.64 -0.98 -1.83
CA THR A 28 22.03 -2.35 -2.19
C THR A 28 20.91 -3.34 -1.86
N PRO A 29 20.89 -4.57 -2.45
CA PRO A 29 19.94 -5.60 -2.09
C PRO A 29 19.91 -5.93 -0.59
N GLN A 30 21.04 -5.83 0.10
CA GLN A 30 21.12 -6.02 1.53
C GLN A 30 20.43 -4.88 2.29
N GLN A 31 20.65 -3.62 1.88
CA GLN A 31 20.00 -2.46 2.49
C GLN A 31 18.49 -2.46 2.28
N TRP A 32 18.01 -2.98 1.14
CA TRP A 32 16.59 -3.17 0.90
C TRP A 32 15.90 -4.03 1.96
N ARG A 33 16.60 -5.07 2.43
CA ARG A 33 16.08 -6.08 3.38
C ARG A 33 16.40 -5.78 4.84
N MET A 34 17.25 -4.77 5.08
CA MET A 34 17.73 -4.47 6.43
C MET A 34 16.59 -3.93 7.30
N MET A 35 16.38 -4.60 8.43
CA MET A 35 15.48 -4.16 9.50
C MET A 35 16.30 -3.37 10.53
N LEU A 36 15.87 -2.16 10.83
CA LEU A 36 16.41 -1.38 11.94
C LEU A 36 15.49 -1.52 13.17
N PRO A 37 16.00 -1.39 14.39
CA PRO A 37 15.17 -1.45 15.59
C PRO A 37 13.97 -0.49 15.51
N GLY A 38 12.75 -1.01 15.64
CA GLY A 38 11.52 -0.22 15.58
C GLY A 38 11.09 0.26 14.18
N HIS A 39 11.77 -0.18 13.12
CA HIS A 39 11.46 0.23 11.74
C HIS A 39 11.38 -0.96 10.80
N ASN A 40 10.47 -0.87 9.83
CA ASN A 40 10.39 -1.83 8.75
C ASN A 40 11.48 -1.60 7.70
N SER A 41 11.81 -2.66 6.94
CA SER A 41 12.75 -2.57 5.83
C SER A 41 12.22 -1.70 4.67
N ILE A 42 13.09 -1.28 3.76
CA ILE A 42 12.68 -0.62 2.51
C ILE A 42 11.76 -1.54 1.71
N ALA A 43 12.11 -2.82 1.58
CA ALA A 43 11.32 -3.81 0.85
C ALA A 43 9.91 -3.92 1.40
N TRP A 44 9.75 -4.02 2.72
CA TRP A 44 8.44 -4.06 3.35
C TRP A 44 7.64 -2.77 3.09
N ASN A 45 8.25 -1.60 3.24
CA ASN A 45 7.56 -0.33 3.03
C ASN A 45 7.07 -0.16 1.58
N VAL A 46 7.91 -0.50 0.60
CA VAL A 46 7.52 -0.43 -0.81
C VAL A 46 6.40 -1.42 -1.12
N TRP A 47 6.52 -2.66 -0.63
CA TRP A 47 5.46 -3.66 -0.75
C TRP A 47 4.16 -3.18 -0.09
N HIS A 48 4.21 -2.67 1.12
CA HIS A 48 3.06 -2.18 1.88
C HIS A 48 2.31 -1.07 1.15
N ILE A 49 3.04 -0.08 0.62
CA ILE A 49 2.46 1.04 -0.13
C ILE A 49 1.79 0.53 -1.42
N ALA A 50 2.49 -0.26 -2.23
CA ALA A 50 1.93 -0.79 -3.47
C ALA A 50 0.70 -1.68 -3.21
N ARG A 51 0.75 -2.52 -2.17
CA ARG A 51 -0.40 -3.35 -1.76
C ARG A 51 -1.59 -2.52 -1.32
N GLY A 52 -1.36 -1.49 -0.52
CA GLY A 52 -2.42 -0.59 -0.06
C GLY A 52 -3.10 0.14 -1.21
N GLU A 53 -2.32 0.58 -2.19
CA GLU A 53 -2.84 1.26 -3.38
C GLU A 53 -3.64 0.31 -4.28
N ASP A 54 -3.12 -0.87 -4.62
CA ASP A 54 -3.80 -1.90 -5.40
C ASP A 54 -5.15 -2.32 -4.75
N TRP A 55 -5.14 -2.49 -3.43
CA TRP A 55 -6.34 -2.74 -2.66
C TRP A 55 -7.34 -1.58 -2.73
N ALA A 56 -6.86 -0.33 -2.58
CA ALA A 56 -7.71 0.86 -2.56
C ALA A 56 -8.43 1.06 -3.91
N VAL A 57 -7.75 0.85 -5.03
CA VAL A 57 -8.37 0.93 -6.37
C VAL A 57 -9.51 -0.08 -6.50
N THR A 58 -9.30 -1.32 -6.07
CA THR A 58 -10.35 -2.35 -6.11
C THR A 58 -11.55 -1.98 -5.21
N VAL A 59 -11.30 -1.39 -4.05
CA VAL A 59 -12.36 -0.94 -3.12
C VAL A 59 -13.18 0.21 -3.71
N LEU A 60 -12.54 1.12 -4.42
CA LEU A 60 -13.19 2.25 -5.09
C LEU A 60 -14.01 1.85 -6.34
N GLY A 61 -14.01 0.58 -6.70
CA GLY A 61 -14.78 0.07 -7.84
C GLY A 61 -13.94 -0.29 -9.05
N GLY A 62 -12.62 -0.38 -8.89
CA GLY A 62 -11.71 -0.95 -9.89
C GLY A 62 -11.91 -2.45 -10.08
N ASP A 63 -11.14 -3.00 -11.01
CA ASP A 63 -11.12 -4.44 -11.30
C ASP A 63 -10.48 -5.25 -10.15
N GLU A 64 -10.29 -6.55 -10.37
CA GLU A 64 -9.56 -7.42 -9.45
C GLU A 64 -8.15 -6.88 -9.17
N GLN A 65 -7.66 -7.08 -7.94
CA GLN A 65 -6.31 -6.67 -7.55
C GLN A 65 -5.24 -7.24 -8.50
N LEU A 66 -4.35 -6.39 -8.96
CA LEU A 66 -3.21 -6.77 -9.80
C LEU A 66 -2.37 -7.89 -9.18
N LEU A 67 -2.27 -7.88 -7.86
CA LEU A 67 -1.54 -8.91 -7.10
C LEU A 67 -1.88 -10.32 -7.59
N THR A 68 -3.17 -10.63 -7.68
CA THR A 68 -3.68 -11.96 -8.05
C THR A 68 -3.97 -12.07 -9.53
N ARG A 69 -4.57 -11.04 -10.12
CA ARG A 69 -4.91 -10.99 -11.55
C ARG A 69 -3.72 -11.28 -12.45
N ASP A 70 -2.60 -10.61 -12.17
CA ASP A 70 -1.40 -10.69 -13.00
C ASP A 70 -0.30 -11.59 -12.38
N GLY A 71 -0.60 -12.26 -11.25
CA GLY A 71 0.29 -13.21 -10.60
C GLY A 71 1.53 -12.59 -9.95
N TRP A 72 1.42 -11.34 -9.49
CA TRP A 72 2.52 -10.65 -8.82
C TRP A 72 2.87 -11.28 -7.46
N ASP A 73 1.89 -11.88 -6.76
CA ASP A 73 2.11 -12.63 -5.54
C ASP A 73 3.18 -13.72 -5.70
N ARG A 74 3.08 -14.48 -6.79
CA ARG A 74 4.04 -15.56 -7.11
C ARG A 74 5.38 -15.00 -7.59
N ARG A 75 5.36 -13.96 -8.44
CA ARG A 75 6.61 -13.35 -8.96
C ARG A 75 7.44 -12.74 -7.84
N MET A 76 6.79 -12.07 -6.90
CA MET A 76 7.47 -11.47 -5.73
C MET A 76 7.86 -12.49 -4.67
N GLY A 77 7.31 -13.71 -4.69
CA GLY A 77 7.45 -14.65 -3.58
C GLY A 77 6.72 -14.22 -2.30
N ALA A 78 5.85 -13.22 -2.40
CA ALA A 78 5.11 -12.65 -1.28
C ALA A 78 3.64 -13.06 -1.37
N MET A 79 3.30 -14.24 -0.85
CA MET A 79 1.98 -14.86 -0.97
C MET A 79 0.88 -14.23 -0.09
N ARG A 80 1.15 -13.11 0.56
CA ARG A 80 0.16 -12.42 1.40
C ARG A 80 -0.81 -11.61 0.55
N ARG A 81 -2.10 -11.69 0.88
CA ARG A 81 -3.17 -10.96 0.20
C ARG A 81 -3.53 -9.63 0.88
N ASP A 82 -3.25 -9.49 2.17
CA ASP A 82 -3.37 -8.23 2.89
C ASP A 82 -2.25 -7.25 2.50
N PHE A 83 -2.27 -6.06 3.04
CA PHE A 83 -1.23 -5.05 2.85
C PHE A 83 -0.30 -4.91 4.08
N GLY A 84 -0.32 -5.87 5.02
CA GLY A 84 0.62 -5.94 6.14
C GLY A 84 0.21 -5.14 7.37
N ALA A 85 -1.03 -4.62 7.44
CA ALA A 85 -1.51 -3.97 8.66
C ALA A 85 -1.56 -4.98 9.82
N GLY A 86 -0.87 -4.67 10.92
CA GLY A 86 -0.80 -5.54 12.09
C GLY A 86 0.23 -6.68 12.01
N MET A 87 1.09 -6.68 11.01
CA MET A 87 2.24 -7.61 10.97
C MET A 87 3.16 -7.40 12.17
N THR A 88 3.60 -8.50 12.74
CA THR A 88 4.68 -8.49 13.74
C THR A 88 6.03 -8.16 13.07
N ALA A 89 7.01 -7.76 13.87
CA ALA A 89 8.36 -7.50 13.36
C ALA A 89 9.00 -8.75 12.73
N ALA A 90 8.70 -9.94 13.24
CA ALA A 90 9.18 -11.20 12.67
C ALA A 90 8.57 -11.45 11.27
N GLU A 91 7.27 -11.34 11.13
CA GLU A 91 6.59 -11.49 9.84
C GLU A 91 7.08 -10.45 8.80
N ALA A 92 7.31 -9.19 9.24
CA ALA A 92 7.86 -8.16 8.38
C ALA A 92 9.30 -8.49 7.94
N ALA A 93 10.12 -9.07 8.82
CA ALA A 93 11.46 -9.53 8.50
C ALA A 93 11.43 -10.70 7.51
N ASP A 94 10.56 -11.69 7.72
CA ASP A 94 10.40 -12.85 6.84
C ASP A 94 9.96 -12.40 5.42
N LEU A 95 8.98 -11.52 5.32
CA LEU A 95 8.57 -10.94 4.03
C LEU A 95 9.73 -10.19 3.38
N SER A 96 10.45 -9.37 4.14
CA SER A 96 11.58 -8.59 3.63
C SER A 96 12.71 -9.47 3.11
N ALA A 97 12.93 -10.62 3.73
CA ALA A 97 13.93 -11.59 3.30
C ALA A 97 13.50 -12.35 2.03
N ALA A 98 12.22 -12.70 1.93
CA ALA A 98 11.69 -13.55 0.87
C ALA A 98 11.38 -12.79 -0.42
N VAL A 99 10.98 -11.51 -0.34
CA VAL A 99 10.47 -10.76 -1.50
C VAL A 99 11.55 -10.57 -2.57
N ASP A 100 11.20 -10.87 -3.82
CA ASP A 100 12.03 -10.54 -4.98
C ASP A 100 11.93 -9.03 -5.25
N ILE A 101 13.07 -8.34 -5.19
CA ILE A 101 13.13 -6.87 -5.29
C ILE A 101 12.81 -6.37 -6.69
N ASP A 102 13.22 -7.09 -7.73
CA ASP A 102 12.98 -6.66 -9.11
C ASP A 102 11.51 -6.88 -9.49
N ALA A 103 10.93 -8.00 -9.05
CA ALA A 103 9.50 -8.23 -9.17
C ALA A 103 8.68 -7.20 -8.37
N LEU A 104 9.13 -6.81 -7.16
CA LEU A 104 8.49 -5.77 -6.37
C LEU A 104 8.50 -4.40 -7.06
N ARG A 105 9.61 -4.05 -7.72
CA ARG A 105 9.69 -2.83 -8.54
C ARG A 105 8.70 -2.87 -9.70
N GLY A 106 8.63 -4.01 -10.40
CA GLY A 106 7.66 -4.21 -11.48
C GLY A 106 6.21 -4.10 -11.01
N TYR A 107 5.92 -4.67 -9.83
CA TYR A 107 4.60 -4.54 -9.21
C TYR A 107 4.25 -3.09 -8.84
N TRP A 108 5.18 -2.35 -8.24
CA TRP A 108 5.04 -0.92 -7.95
C TRP A 108 4.65 -0.13 -9.21
N ASP A 109 5.35 -0.36 -10.31
CA ASP A 109 5.08 0.32 -11.58
C ASP A 109 3.71 -0.07 -12.16
N ALA A 110 3.35 -1.36 -12.10
CA ALA A 110 2.07 -1.84 -12.58
C ALA A 110 0.89 -1.25 -11.77
N VAL A 111 1.04 -1.15 -10.45
CA VAL A 111 0.03 -0.53 -9.58
C VAL A 111 -0.13 0.95 -9.89
N TYR A 112 0.97 1.68 -10.09
CA TYR A 112 0.91 3.09 -10.48
C TYR A 112 0.13 3.30 -11.79
N GLU A 113 0.43 2.53 -12.83
CA GLU A 113 -0.25 2.65 -14.12
C GLU A 113 -1.74 2.28 -14.02
N GLU A 114 -2.08 1.26 -13.25
CA GLU A 114 -3.47 0.87 -12.98
C GLU A 114 -4.24 1.97 -12.25
N THR A 115 -3.68 2.50 -11.17
CA THR A 115 -4.29 3.60 -10.40
C THR A 115 -4.48 4.83 -11.29
N ARG A 116 -3.46 5.19 -12.06
CA ARG A 116 -3.54 6.32 -12.97
C ARG A 116 -4.67 6.14 -14.00
N ARG A 117 -4.76 4.98 -14.62
CA ARG A 117 -5.81 4.64 -15.59
C ARG A 117 -7.20 4.69 -14.96
N PHE A 118 -7.35 4.11 -13.77
CA PHE A 118 -8.61 4.11 -13.03
C PHE A 118 -9.03 5.54 -12.67
N MET A 119 -8.16 6.34 -12.10
CA MET A 119 -8.47 7.68 -11.62
C MET A 119 -8.73 8.69 -12.75
N GLN A 120 -8.25 8.44 -13.97
CA GLN A 120 -8.60 9.26 -15.14
C GLN A 120 -10.10 9.26 -15.44
N ASN A 121 -10.79 8.14 -15.12
CA ASN A 121 -12.22 7.98 -15.39
C ASN A 121 -13.08 7.95 -14.12
N PHE A 122 -12.45 8.04 -12.94
CA PHE A 122 -13.15 7.97 -11.66
C PHE A 122 -14.02 9.22 -11.42
N ASP A 123 -15.23 8.99 -10.89
CA ASP A 123 -16.12 10.07 -10.49
C ASP A 123 -15.78 10.53 -9.07
N PHE A 124 -15.09 11.66 -8.97
CA PHE A 124 -14.64 12.22 -7.69
C PHE A 124 -15.79 12.72 -6.81
N ASP A 125 -16.96 12.99 -7.39
CA ASP A 125 -18.12 13.43 -6.61
C ASP A 125 -18.64 12.29 -5.71
N THR A 126 -18.35 11.04 -6.07
CA THR A 126 -18.71 9.87 -5.24
C THR A 126 -17.91 9.77 -3.94
N LEU A 127 -16.77 10.46 -3.81
CA LEU A 127 -15.95 10.43 -2.58
C LEU A 127 -16.58 11.17 -1.40
N VAL A 128 -17.59 12.01 -1.64
CA VAL A 128 -18.31 12.72 -0.57
C VAL A 128 -19.35 11.83 0.11
N GLU A 129 -19.73 10.72 -0.53
CA GLU A 129 -20.70 9.78 0.01
C GLU A 129 -20.02 8.81 0.99
N PRO A 130 -20.59 8.61 2.19
CA PRO A 130 -20.08 7.63 3.13
C PRO A 130 -20.14 6.22 2.54
N MET A 131 -19.05 5.47 2.66
CA MET A 131 -19.04 4.05 2.28
C MET A 131 -20.09 3.29 3.11
N ASP A 132 -21.02 2.64 2.45
CA ASP A 132 -22.05 1.85 3.11
C ASP A 132 -21.50 0.57 3.79
N ALA A 133 -22.32 -0.10 4.59
CA ALA A 133 -21.91 -1.30 5.31
C ALA A 133 -21.57 -2.49 4.39
N ALA A 134 -22.19 -2.56 3.20
CA ALA A 134 -21.89 -3.62 2.23
C ALA A 134 -20.54 -3.38 1.56
N ALA A 135 -20.27 -2.14 1.14
CA ALA A 135 -19.00 -1.74 0.58
C ALA A 135 -17.85 -1.93 1.59
N ARG A 136 -18.06 -1.60 2.88
CA ARG A 136 -17.07 -1.87 3.94
C ARG A 136 -16.79 -3.36 4.09
N ARG A 137 -17.83 -4.21 4.11
CA ARG A 137 -17.65 -5.68 4.18
C ARG A 137 -16.89 -6.21 2.97
N LYS A 138 -17.21 -5.72 1.76
CA LYS A 138 -16.48 -6.08 0.54
C LYS A 138 -15.01 -5.69 0.67
N ALA A 139 -14.72 -4.44 1.07
CA ALA A 139 -13.37 -3.95 1.27
C ALA A 139 -12.58 -4.83 2.25
N MET A 140 -13.16 -5.18 3.38
CA MET A 140 -12.53 -6.06 4.37
C MET A 140 -12.35 -7.47 3.84
N GLY A 141 -13.30 -8.01 3.09
CA GLY A 141 -13.21 -9.33 2.46
C GLY A 141 -12.05 -9.47 1.47
N LEU A 142 -11.68 -8.39 0.80
CA LEU A 142 -10.56 -8.36 -0.14
C LEU A 142 -9.18 -8.54 0.54
N LEU A 143 -9.10 -8.28 1.84
CA LEU A 143 -7.86 -8.48 2.62
C LEU A 143 -7.65 -9.93 3.05
N GLY A 144 -8.65 -10.79 2.86
CA GLY A 144 -8.59 -12.19 3.25
C GLY A 144 -8.94 -12.46 4.72
N PRO A 145 -9.05 -13.74 5.11
CA PRO A 145 -9.40 -14.14 6.47
C PRO A 145 -8.30 -13.71 7.45
N GLY A 146 -8.71 -13.12 8.56
CA GLY A 146 -7.80 -12.66 9.63
C GLY A 146 -7.34 -11.21 9.52
N ALA A 147 -7.66 -10.51 8.45
CA ALA A 147 -7.43 -9.07 8.38
C ALA A 147 -8.33 -8.38 9.41
N SER A 148 -7.72 -7.81 10.43
CA SER A 148 -8.44 -6.94 11.36
C SER A 148 -8.59 -5.56 10.73
N PRO A 149 -9.76 -4.90 10.83
CA PRO A 149 -9.83 -3.49 10.52
C PRO A 149 -8.77 -2.81 11.39
N CYS A 150 -7.96 -1.94 10.78
CA CYS A 150 -7.05 -1.10 11.53
C CYS A 150 -7.84 -0.54 12.71
N ALA A 151 -7.49 -0.95 13.92
CA ALA A 151 -8.09 -0.38 15.10
C ALA A 151 -7.92 1.13 14.93
N THR A 152 -9.03 1.86 14.91
CA THR A 152 -8.98 3.32 14.93
C THR A 152 -7.98 3.68 16.02
N PRO A 153 -6.97 4.52 15.75
CA PRO A 153 -6.02 4.88 16.77
C PRO A 153 -6.79 5.57 17.90
N SER A 154 -7.16 4.77 18.90
CA SER A 154 -7.65 5.28 20.15
C SER A 154 -6.45 5.98 20.80
N ASN A 155 -6.43 7.31 20.66
CA ASN A 155 -5.58 8.21 21.44
C ASN A 155 -4.05 8.03 21.34
N VAL A 156 -3.48 8.37 20.20
CA VAL A 156 -2.02 8.67 20.14
C VAL A 156 -1.71 10.10 20.67
N TYR A 157 -2.71 10.92 20.90
CA TYR A 157 -2.55 12.21 21.60
C TYR A 157 -3.11 12.12 23.02
N GLY A 158 -2.42 11.36 23.87
CA GLY A 158 -2.56 11.49 25.30
C GLY A 158 -2.23 12.93 25.69
N ARG A 159 -3.24 13.67 26.12
CA ARG A 159 -3.05 14.96 26.77
C ARG A 159 -2.11 14.76 27.97
N GLN A 160 -0.89 15.27 27.86
CA GLN A 160 -0.14 15.59 29.05
C GLN A 160 -0.86 16.76 29.71
N SER A 161 -1.75 16.46 30.64
CA SER A 161 -2.22 17.46 31.60
C SER A 161 -1.07 17.79 32.52
N ALA A 162 -0.55 19.00 32.38
CA ALA A 162 0.31 19.60 33.37
C ALA A 162 -0.38 19.58 34.73
N ALA A 163 0.23 18.91 35.69
CA ALA A 163 -0.03 19.16 37.11
C ALA A 163 1.02 20.19 37.56
N MET A 164 0.49 21.34 38.01
CA MET A 164 1.27 22.31 38.82
C MET A 164 1.58 21.71 40.19
#